data_f330a3a14e8432314b91f7dd8e5253d9
#
_entry.id   f330a3a14e8432314b91f7dd8e5253d9
#
_cell.length_a   1.000
_cell.length_b   1.000
_cell.length_c   1.000
_cell.angle_alpha   90.00
_cell.angle_beta   90.00
_cell.angle_gamma   90.00
#
_symmetry.space_group_name_H-M   'P 1'
#
loop_
_entity.id
_entity.type
_entity.pdbx_description
1 polymer ?
#
loop_
_entity_poly.entity_id
_entity_poly.type
_entity_poly.pdbx_seq_one_letter_code
_entity_poly.pdbx_strand_id
1 'polypeptide(L)'
;MKNSKIILFITIVALTFAACSEKTKTEAEKAGEQIENTVQAMGNDFEAKKDQFIVSAEKEIEEINEKIEKLDKKIEDNSNEVERETKEALQSLKDEKEELHQELSELENASKENWERLTASIEVGFEDLKRGYNSLLEDMKTS
;
A
#
# COMPACT_ATOMS: atom_id res chain seq x y z
N MET A 1 18.29 12.26 3.10
CA MET A 1 17.92 12.07 1.69
C MET A 1 16.82 11.03 1.44
N LYS A 2 16.28 10.34 2.47
CA LYS A 2 15.14 9.41 2.32
C LYS A 2 13.78 10.09 2.22
N ASN A 3 13.65 11.35 2.65
CA ASN A 3 12.37 12.05 2.72
C ASN A 3 11.93 12.76 1.43
N SER A 4 12.82 12.86 0.44
CA SER A 4 12.55 13.61 -0.80
C SER A 4 11.62 12.87 -1.77
N LYS A 5 11.61 11.53 -1.74
CA LYS A 5 10.72 10.72 -2.59
C LYS A 5 9.30 10.63 -2.05
N ILE A 6 9.16 10.62 -0.73
CA ILE A 6 7.85 10.63 -0.07
C ILE A 6 7.15 11.97 -0.29
N ILE A 7 7.90 13.08 -0.22
CA ILE A 7 7.37 14.41 -0.48
C ILE A 7 6.91 14.58 -1.93
N LEU A 8 7.58 13.93 -2.88
CA LEU A 8 7.20 14.01 -4.30
C LEU A 8 5.89 13.27 -4.60
N PHE A 9 5.61 12.17 -3.92
CA PHE A 9 4.35 11.44 -4.07
C PHE A 9 3.17 12.18 -3.45
N ILE A 10 3.38 12.81 -2.29
CA ILE A 10 2.35 13.63 -1.62
C ILE A 10 2.02 14.88 -2.44
N THR A 11 3.01 15.48 -3.10
CA THR A 11 2.78 16.64 -3.99
C THR A 11 2.03 16.30 -5.27
N ILE A 12 2.18 15.11 -5.83
CA ILE A 12 1.44 14.71 -7.03
C ILE A 12 -0.03 14.44 -6.71
N VAL A 13 -0.34 13.88 -5.55
CA VAL A 13 -1.73 13.67 -5.11
C VAL A 13 -2.41 15.02 -4.75
N ALA A 14 -1.67 15.99 -4.21
CA ALA A 14 -2.21 17.31 -3.87
C ALA A 14 -2.47 18.19 -5.12
N LEU A 15 -1.73 18.02 -6.21
CA LEU A 15 -1.88 18.82 -7.43
C LEU A 15 -3.09 18.45 -8.30
N THR A 16 -3.64 17.24 -8.12
CA THR A 16 -4.86 16.84 -8.86
C THR A 16 -6.16 17.41 -8.25
N PHE A 17 -6.12 17.94 -7.03
CA PHE A 17 -7.28 18.59 -6.40
C PHE A 17 -7.46 20.07 -6.77
N ALA A 18 -6.45 20.72 -7.33
CA ALA A 18 -6.49 22.15 -7.64
C ALA A 18 -7.09 22.50 -9.01
N ALA A 19 -7.37 21.53 -9.87
CA ALA A 19 -7.80 21.77 -11.25
C ALA A 19 -9.33 21.89 -11.45
N CYS A 20 -10.15 21.76 -10.40
CA CYS A 20 -11.62 21.86 -10.51
C CYS A 20 -12.24 23.13 -9.91
N SER A 21 -11.45 24.17 -9.60
CA SER A 21 -11.93 25.32 -8.85
C SER A 21 -12.33 26.56 -9.67
N GLU A 22 -12.36 26.52 -10.98
CA GLU A 22 -12.59 27.72 -11.80
C GLU A 22 -13.86 27.75 -12.68
N LYS A 23 -14.92 27.08 -12.28
CA LYS A 23 -16.23 27.28 -12.93
C LYS A 23 -17.40 27.32 -11.97
N THR A 24 -17.41 28.24 -11.02
CA THR A 24 -18.63 28.50 -10.23
C THR A 24 -18.83 30.00 -10.02
N LYS A 25 -19.31 30.65 -11.05
CA LYS A 25 -20.03 31.92 -10.91
C LYS A 25 -21.17 31.91 -11.92
N THR A 26 -22.30 31.31 -11.56
CA THR A 26 -23.63 31.72 -11.99
C THR A 26 -24.70 30.83 -11.36
N GLU A 27 -25.62 31.50 -10.70
CA GLU A 27 -26.99 31.12 -10.30
C GLU A 27 -27.18 30.27 -9.05
N ALA A 28 -27.64 30.96 -8.00
CA ALA A 28 -27.89 30.46 -6.65
C ALA A 28 -29.04 29.43 -6.53
N GLU A 29 -29.84 29.20 -7.55
CA GLU A 29 -30.97 28.24 -7.53
C GLU A 29 -30.59 26.84 -8.02
N LYS A 30 -29.50 26.69 -8.75
CA LYS A 30 -28.94 25.39 -9.15
C LYS A 30 -27.89 24.85 -8.17
N ALA A 31 -27.55 25.61 -7.15
CA ALA A 31 -26.50 25.25 -6.20
C ALA A 31 -26.87 24.04 -5.32
N GLY A 32 -28.15 23.83 -5.01
CA GLY A 32 -28.60 22.68 -4.20
C GLY A 32 -28.43 21.33 -4.92
N GLU A 33 -28.89 21.22 -6.18
CA GLU A 33 -28.75 20.01 -6.97
C GLU A 33 -27.30 19.75 -7.41
N GLN A 34 -26.51 20.81 -7.63
CA GLN A 34 -25.09 20.65 -7.98
C GLN A 34 -24.22 20.26 -6.80
N ILE A 35 -24.54 20.69 -5.59
CA ILE A 35 -23.83 20.28 -4.37
C ILE A 35 -24.05 18.78 -4.11
N GLU A 36 -25.28 18.29 -4.27
CA GLU A 36 -25.61 16.88 -4.09
C GLU A 36 -24.93 16.01 -5.14
N ASN A 37 -24.94 16.44 -6.40
CA ASN A 37 -24.23 15.74 -7.49
C ASN A 37 -22.70 15.84 -7.34
N THR A 38 -22.16 16.92 -6.80
CA THR A 38 -20.71 17.09 -6.56
C THR A 38 -20.25 16.23 -5.40
N VAL A 39 -21.05 16.11 -4.32
CA VAL A 39 -20.76 15.23 -3.19
C VAL A 39 -20.85 13.77 -3.59
N GLN A 40 -21.80 13.39 -4.43
CA GLN A 40 -21.88 12.03 -4.98
C GLN A 40 -20.72 11.74 -5.96
N ALA A 41 -20.33 12.68 -6.81
CA ALA A 41 -19.19 12.53 -7.71
C ALA A 41 -17.86 12.43 -6.93
N MET A 42 -17.68 13.22 -5.87
CA MET A 42 -16.53 13.12 -4.97
C MET A 42 -16.50 11.79 -4.20
N GLY A 43 -17.66 11.29 -3.80
CA GLY A 43 -17.79 9.98 -3.18
C GLY A 43 -17.42 8.85 -4.14
N ASN A 44 -17.91 8.90 -5.37
CA ASN A 44 -17.60 7.92 -6.41
C ASN A 44 -16.11 7.93 -6.80
N ASP A 45 -15.49 9.11 -6.88
CA ASP A 45 -14.05 9.24 -7.15
C ASP A 45 -13.20 8.65 -6.00
N PHE A 46 -13.62 8.84 -4.77
CA PHE A 46 -12.93 8.27 -3.61
C PHE A 46 -13.03 6.74 -3.60
N GLU A 47 -14.23 6.18 -3.80
CA GLU A 47 -14.43 4.73 -3.87
C GLU A 47 -13.64 4.12 -5.04
N ALA A 48 -13.65 4.74 -6.21
CA ALA A 48 -12.88 4.26 -7.36
C ALA A 48 -11.36 4.24 -7.10
N LYS A 49 -10.83 5.26 -6.44
CA LYS A 49 -9.41 5.31 -6.03
C LYS A 49 -9.09 4.28 -4.96
N LYS A 50 -10.00 4.08 -4.03
CA LYS A 50 -9.90 3.06 -2.99
C LYS A 50 -9.82 1.67 -3.62
N ASP A 51 -10.74 1.34 -4.51
CA ASP A 51 -10.76 0.05 -5.21
C ASP A 51 -9.49 -0.19 -6.03
N GLN A 52 -9.00 0.81 -6.76
CA GLN A 52 -7.76 0.71 -7.52
C GLN A 52 -6.54 0.47 -6.63
N PHE A 53 -6.46 1.15 -5.50
CA PHE A 53 -5.38 0.95 -4.55
C PHE A 53 -5.41 -0.46 -3.95
N ILE A 54 -6.59 -0.93 -3.52
CA ILE A 54 -6.78 -2.26 -2.96
C ILE A 54 -6.34 -3.34 -3.95
N VAL A 55 -6.84 -3.28 -5.19
CA VAL A 55 -6.47 -4.24 -6.24
C VAL A 55 -4.96 -4.24 -6.51
N SER A 56 -4.33 -3.07 -6.55
CA SER A 56 -2.88 -2.97 -6.75
C SER A 56 -2.09 -3.52 -5.58
N ALA A 57 -2.52 -3.25 -4.36
CA ALA A 57 -1.90 -3.73 -3.14
C ALA A 57 -2.07 -5.25 -2.96
N GLU A 58 -3.24 -5.81 -3.26
CA GLU A 58 -3.47 -7.26 -3.26
C GLU A 58 -2.54 -7.98 -4.22
N LYS A 59 -2.40 -7.45 -5.43
CA LYS A 59 -1.47 -8.00 -6.42
C LYS A 59 -0.03 -7.95 -5.93
N GLU A 60 0.39 -6.88 -5.30
CA GLU A 60 1.73 -6.74 -4.75
C GLU A 60 1.99 -7.70 -3.58
N ILE A 61 0.99 -7.91 -2.71
CA ILE A 61 1.04 -8.92 -1.65
C ILE A 61 1.19 -10.33 -2.24
N GLU A 62 0.44 -10.65 -3.28
CA GLU A 62 0.51 -11.96 -3.94
C GLU A 62 1.90 -12.20 -4.57
N GLU A 63 2.46 -11.21 -5.25
CA GLU A 63 3.82 -11.29 -5.80
C GLU A 63 4.88 -11.50 -4.71
N ILE A 64 4.75 -10.82 -3.59
CA ILE A 64 5.63 -10.98 -2.44
C ILE A 64 5.44 -12.36 -1.80
N ASN A 65 4.20 -12.82 -1.65
CA ASN A 65 3.90 -14.15 -1.12
C ASN A 65 4.58 -15.25 -1.95
N GLU A 66 4.47 -15.20 -3.28
CA GLU A 66 5.17 -16.16 -4.15
C GLU A 66 6.69 -16.14 -3.95
N LYS A 67 7.27 -14.96 -3.75
CA LYS A 67 8.71 -14.83 -3.48
C LYS A 67 9.10 -15.43 -2.14
N ILE A 68 8.30 -15.18 -1.10
CA ILE A 68 8.49 -15.75 0.24
C ILE A 68 8.35 -17.28 0.20
N GLU A 69 7.38 -17.83 -0.50
CA GLU A 69 7.21 -19.27 -0.64
C GLU A 69 8.39 -19.94 -1.37
N LYS A 70 8.92 -19.31 -2.42
CA LYS A 70 10.12 -19.80 -3.11
C LYS A 70 11.36 -19.78 -2.20
N LEU A 71 11.45 -18.77 -1.35
CA LEU A 71 12.53 -18.64 -0.39
C LEU A 71 12.39 -19.68 0.74
N ASP A 72 11.18 -19.91 1.21
CA ASP A 72 10.86 -20.94 2.20
C ASP A 72 11.29 -22.34 1.73
N LYS A 73 10.93 -22.71 0.52
CA LYS A 73 11.34 -23.98 -0.09
C LYS A 73 12.87 -24.11 -0.19
N LYS A 74 13.57 -23.05 -0.57
CA LYS A 74 15.04 -23.06 -0.62
C LYS A 74 15.66 -23.26 0.77
N ILE A 75 15.07 -22.66 1.79
CA ILE A 75 15.53 -22.81 3.18
C ILE A 75 15.23 -24.20 3.69
N GLU A 76 14.08 -24.79 3.37
CA GLU A 76 13.73 -26.18 3.72
C GLU A 76 14.66 -27.18 3.06
N ASP A 77 14.95 -27.02 1.77
CA ASP A 77 15.85 -27.90 1.01
C ASP A 77 17.29 -27.89 1.54
N ASN A 78 17.72 -26.76 2.11
CA ASN A 78 19.05 -26.54 2.69
C ASN A 78 19.04 -26.46 4.23
N SER A 79 18.04 -27.03 4.87
CA SER A 79 17.76 -26.85 6.30
C SER A 79 18.90 -27.22 7.26
N ASN A 80 19.85 -28.05 6.82
CA ASN A 80 21.02 -28.44 7.62
C ASN A 80 22.17 -27.42 7.55
N GLU A 81 22.17 -26.55 6.51
CA GLU A 81 23.20 -25.55 6.26
C GLU A 81 22.76 -24.13 6.59
N VAL A 82 21.44 -23.92 6.75
CA VAL A 82 20.85 -22.63 6.99
C VAL A 82 20.82 -22.32 8.48
N GLU A 83 21.38 -21.18 8.84
CA GLU A 83 21.43 -20.70 10.22
C GLU A 83 20.03 -20.43 10.79
N ARG A 84 19.91 -20.57 12.11
CA ARG A 84 18.64 -20.30 12.82
C ARG A 84 18.14 -18.89 12.57
N GLU A 85 19.03 -17.91 12.50
CA GLU A 85 18.71 -16.51 12.25
C GLU A 85 17.99 -16.30 10.91
N THR A 86 18.40 -17.02 9.87
CA THR A 86 17.76 -17.00 8.55
C THR A 86 16.32 -17.51 8.62
N LYS A 87 16.08 -18.56 9.40
CA LYS A 87 14.72 -19.11 9.59
C LYS A 87 13.83 -18.15 10.39
N GLU A 88 14.38 -17.50 11.40
CA GLU A 88 13.69 -16.48 12.19
C GLU A 88 13.36 -15.24 11.33
N ALA A 89 14.28 -14.82 10.48
CA ALA A 89 14.07 -13.72 9.54
C ALA A 89 12.97 -14.04 8.51
N LEU A 90 12.93 -15.28 8.00
CA LEU A 90 11.85 -15.73 7.12
C LEU A 90 10.50 -15.72 7.83
N GLN A 91 10.44 -16.15 9.08
CA GLN A 91 9.20 -16.10 9.87
C GLN A 91 8.72 -14.66 10.07
N SER A 92 9.64 -13.73 10.36
CA SER A 92 9.31 -12.30 10.45
C SER A 92 8.72 -11.76 9.16
N LEU A 93 9.25 -12.14 7.99
CA LEU A 93 8.67 -11.74 6.70
C LEU A 93 7.24 -12.28 6.48
N LYS A 94 6.99 -13.51 6.93
CA LYS A 94 5.65 -14.10 6.86
C LYS A 94 4.65 -13.35 7.77
N ASP A 95 5.09 -12.98 8.96
CA ASP A 95 4.28 -12.24 9.92
C ASP A 95 4.00 -10.81 9.43
N GLU A 96 5.00 -10.10 8.93
CA GLU A 96 4.85 -8.76 8.31
C GLU A 96 3.90 -8.78 7.10
N LYS A 97 4.00 -9.81 6.26
CA LYS A 97 3.05 -10.00 5.15
C LYS A 97 1.62 -10.16 5.63
N GLU A 98 1.42 -10.93 6.70
CA GLU A 98 0.09 -11.17 7.27
C GLU A 98 -0.48 -9.89 7.89
N GLU A 99 0.33 -9.11 8.61
CA GLU A 99 -0.08 -7.80 9.13
C GLU A 99 -0.51 -6.86 8.00
N LEU A 100 0.26 -6.82 6.92
CA LEU A 100 -0.04 -6.01 5.74
C LEU A 100 -1.36 -6.41 5.08
N HIS A 101 -1.64 -7.70 5.04
CA HIS A 101 -2.91 -8.22 4.52
C HIS A 101 -4.10 -7.82 5.41
N GLN A 102 -3.92 -7.81 6.73
CA GLN A 102 -4.93 -7.33 7.67
C GLN A 102 -5.18 -5.83 7.52
N GLU A 103 -4.12 -5.01 7.42
CA GLU A 103 -4.26 -3.57 7.17
C GLU A 103 -4.99 -3.28 5.85
N LEU A 104 -4.74 -4.08 4.81
CA LEU A 104 -5.44 -3.96 3.54
C LEU A 104 -6.94 -4.28 3.67
N SER A 105 -7.29 -5.29 4.47
CA SER A 105 -8.67 -5.62 4.78
C SER A 105 -9.38 -4.51 5.56
N GLU A 106 -8.67 -3.84 6.47
CA GLU A 106 -9.21 -2.66 7.18
C GLU A 106 -9.47 -1.50 6.22
N LEU A 107 -8.66 -1.37 5.18
CA LEU A 107 -8.77 -0.31 4.18
C LEU A 107 -10.08 -0.38 3.39
N GLU A 108 -10.62 -1.57 3.14
CA GLU A 108 -11.92 -1.75 2.46
C GLU A 108 -13.05 -1.01 3.17
N ASN A 109 -13.00 -0.97 4.51
CA ASN A 109 -14.00 -0.35 5.36
C ASN A 109 -13.56 1.03 5.90
N ALA A 110 -12.43 1.56 5.42
CA ALA A 110 -11.89 2.80 5.92
C ALA A 110 -12.74 4.01 5.51
N SER A 111 -12.94 4.93 6.46
CA SER A 111 -13.44 6.27 6.17
C SER A 111 -12.38 7.08 5.44
N LYS A 112 -12.80 8.16 4.79
CA LYS A 112 -11.88 9.08 4.10
C LYS A 112 -10.76 9.61 5.02
N GLU A 113 -11.08 9.85 6.30
CA GLU A 113 -10.10 10.30 7.30
C GLU A 113 -9.03 9.22 7.62
N ASN A 114 -9.43 7.97 7.68
CA ASN A 114 -8.52 6.85 7.95
C ASN A 114 -7.76 6.39 6.70
N TRP A 115 -8.26 6.69 5.52
CA TRP A 115 -7.68 6.30 4.25
C TRP A 115 -6.21 6.71 4.12
N GLU A 116 -5.90 7.99 4.31
CA GLU A 116 -4.54 8.51 4.16
C GLU A 116 -3.56 7.87 5.13
N ARG A 117 -4.00 7.62 6.36
CA ARG A 117 -3.18 6.96 7.38
C ARG A 117 -2.92 5.50 7.03
N LEU A 118 -3.94 4.76 6.64
CA LEU A 118 -3.82 3.35 6.28
C LEU A 118 -3.01 3.12 5.01
N THR A 119 -3.21 3.93 3.98
CA THR A 119 -2.41 3.84 2.75
C THR A 119 -0.94 4.12 3.00
N ALA A 120 -0.62 5.13 3.81
CA ALA A 120 0.76 5.42 4.21
C ALA A 120 1.38 4.26 5.01
N SER A 121 0.65 3.66 5.93
CA SER A 121 1.09 2.48 6.69
C SER A 121 1.38 1.29 5.76
N ILE A 122 0.47 1.00 4.84
CA ILE A 122 0.60 -0.08 3.87
C ILE A 122 1.81 0.13 2.94
N GLU A 123 2.02 1.34 2.44
CA GLU A 123 3.18 1.67 1.60
C GLU A 123 4.51 1.47 2.35
N VAL A 124 4.58 1.88 3.61
CA VAL A 124 5.76 1.63 4.47
C VAL A 124 5.96 0.14 4.69
N GLY A 125 4.87 -0.59 4.98
CA GLY A 125 4.91 -2.04 5.16
C GLY A 125 5.45 -2.77 3.92
N PHE A 126 5.06 -2.39 2.71
CA PHE A 126 5.60 -2.93 1.48
C PHE A 126 7.10 -2.66 1.30
N GLU A 127 7.56 -1.45 1.60
CA GLU A 127 8.98 -1.11 1.53
C GLU A 127 9.81 -1.91 2.54
N ASP A 128 9.33 -2.07 3.75
CA ASP A 128 9.99 -2.84 4.80
C ASP A 128 10.04 -4.32 4.44
N LEU A 129 8.96 -4.88 3.94
CA LEU A 129 8.87 -6.26 3.49
C LEU A 129 9.82 -6.57 2.32
N LYS A 130 9.89 -5.68 1.33
CA LYS A 130 10.84 -5.78 0.21
C LYS A 130 12.29 -5.71 0.69
N ARG A 131 12.56 -4.83 1.64
CA ARG A 131 13.90 -4.69 2.22
C ARG A 131 14.30 -5.92 3.00
N GLY A 132 13.44 -6.44 3.84
CA GLY A 132 13.65 -7.68 4.59
C GLY A 132 13.89 -8.88 3.68
N TYR A 133 13.10 -9.02 2.62
CA TYR A 133 13.28 -10.06 1.61
C TYR A 133 14.65 -9.98 0.91
N ASN A 134 15.07 -8.79 0.47
CA ASN A 134 16.36 -8.59 -0.19
C ASN A 134 17.53 -8.87 0.76
N SER A 135 17.42 -8.44 2.02
CA SER A 135 18.43 -8.74 3.05
C SER A 135 18.59 -10.24 3.25
N LEU A 136 17.48 -10.96 3.36
CA LEU A 136 17.49 -12.41 3.53
C LEU A 136 18.08 -13.14 2.32
N LEU A 137 17.83 -12.66 1.10
CA LEU A 137 18.45 -13.18 -0.11
C LEU A 137 19.97 -12.98 -0.14
N GLU A 138 20.46 -11.85 0.35
CA GLU A 138 21.90 -11.58 0.45
C GLU A 138 22.56 -12.49 1.48
N ASP A 139 21.96 -12.67 2.64
CA ASP A 139 22.45 -13.56 3.68
C ASP A 139 22.58 -15.01 3.18
N MET A 140 21.61 -15.47 2.39
CA MET A 140 21.64 -16.80 1.78
C MET A 140 22.71 -16.97 0.70
N LYS A 141 23.16 -15.88 0.06
CA LYS A 141 24.23 -15.94 -0.96
C LYS A 141 25.62 -15.95 -0.32
N THR A 142 25.74 -15.39 0.85
CA THR A 142 27.03 -15.27 1.56
C THR A 142 27.31 -16.46 2.48
N SER A 143 26.32 -17.27 2.75
CA SER A 143 26.43 -18.55 3.45
C SER A 143 26.72 -19.68 2.49
#